data_be4cf792546268335338e55743f3c905
#
_entry.id   be4cf792546268335338e55743f3c905
#
_cell.length_a   1.000
_cell.length_b   1.000
_cell.length_c   1.000
_cell.angle_alpha   90.00
_cell.angle_beta   90.00
_cell.angle_gamma   90.00
#
_symmetry.space_group_name_H-M   'P 1'
#
loop_
_entity.id
_entity.type
_entity.pdbx_description
1 polymer ?
#
loop_
_entity_poly.entity_id
_entity_poly.type
_entity_poly.pdbx_seq_one_letter_code
_entity_poly.pdbx_strand_id
1 'polypeptide(L)'
;GIYYTEITYDLGGEMINYIWFAIIALGLIFSIMTGQGELITTGLTESSEGAVKFIISLVGIMCFWCGVMKIAENSGLTSKVAKLLNPILKKIFKESSHSDEAMGAIVMNLTANMFGLSNAATPLGIKAMSELNKINKEKDGRASNDMALFLVINAACIQLIPSTVISIRAAAGSSEPASIIIPAIICTFTACCVGIICCKILQRYF
;
A
#
# COMPACT_ATOMS: atom_id res chain seq x y z
N GLY A 1 -18.58 1.18 21.18
CA GLY A 1 -17.73 0.68 20.06
C GLY A 1 -16.92 1.81 19.41
N ILE A 2 -17.45 3.03 19.35
CA ILE A 2 -16.80 4.18 18.70
C ILE A 2 -15.60 4.69 19.54
N TYR A 3 -15.66 4.63 20.84
CA TYR A 3 -14.61 5.11 21.74
C TYR A 3 -13.29 4.30 21.67
N TYR A 4 -13.35 3.00 21.39
CA TYR A 4 -12.15 2.17 21.30
C TYR A 4 -11.38 2.35 19.97
N THR A 5 -12.06 2.69 18.89
CA THR A 5 -11.43 2.95 17.59
C THR A 5 -10.70 4.31 17.58
N GLU A 6 -11.25 5.34 18.21
CA GLU A 6 -10.56 6.63 18.32
C GLU A 6 -9.31 6.55 19.19
N ILE A 7 -9.34 5.84 20.32
CA ILE A 7 -8.19 5.70 21.23
C ILE A 7 -7.03 4.93 20.56
N THR A 8 -7.30 3.90 19.76
CA THR A 8 -6.24 3.14 19.07
C THR A 8 -5.62 3.90 17.89
N TYR A 9 -6.39 4.75 17.21
CA TYR A 9 -5.85 5.63 16.17
C TYR A 9 -4.96 6.73 16.76
N ASP A 10 -5.34 7.28 17.89
CA ASP A 10 -4.61 8.35 18.59
C ASP A 10 -3.27 7.85 19.15
N LEU A 11 -3.25 6.70 19.82
CA LEU A 11 -2.04 6.11 20.38
C LEU A 11 -0.98 5.75 19.33
N GLY A 12 -1.38 5.26 18.16
CA GLY A 12 -0.44 4.90 17.08
C GLY A 12 0.19 6.15 16.44
N GLY A 13 -0.58 7.20 16.22
CA GLY A 13 -0.11 8.48 15.69
C GLY A 13 0.82 9.21 16.66
N GLU A 14 0.47 9.22 17.93
CA GLU A 14 1.31 9.85 18.96
C GLU A 14 2.65 9.13 19.16
N MET A 15 2.67 7.80 19.18
CA MET A 15 3.93 7.04 19.33
C MET A 15 4.93 7.35 18.21
N ILE A 16 4.50 7.46 16.96
CA ILE A 16 5.35 7.81 15.83
C ILE A 16 5.91 9.23 16.01
N ASN A 17 5.09 10.17 16.45
CA ASN A 17 5.53 11.55 16.71
C ASN A 17 6.60 11.62 17.80
N TYR A 18 6.47 10.85 18.88
CA TYR A 18 7.48 10.77 19.94
C TYR A 18 8.79 10.16 19.43
N ILE A 19 8.73 9.15 18.57
CA ILE A 19 9.93 8.53 17.96
C ILE A 19 10.66 9.56 17.09
N TRP A 20 9.95 10.26 16.20
CA TRP A 20 10.53 11.32 15.38
C TRP A 20 11.12 12.45 16.21
N PHE A 21 10.39 12.90 17.24
CA PHE A 21 10.88 13.92 18.16
C PHE A 21 12.14 13.47 18.87
N ALA A 22 12.20 12.23 19.37
CA ALA A 22 13.36 11.69 20.05
C ALA A 22 14.59 11.63 19.11
N ILE A 23 14.42 11.17 17.87
CA ILE A 23 15.51 11.10 16.88
C ILE A 23 16.07 12.50 16.61
N ILE A 24 15.19 13.47 16.37
CA ILE A 24 15.58 14.87 16.10
C ILE A 24 16.27 15.48 17.33
N ALA A 25 15.67 15.31 18.51
CA ALA A 25 16.23 15.86 19.75
C ALA A 25 17.60 15.26 20.07
N LEU A 26 17.78 13.96 19.93
CA LEU A 26 19.07 13.30 20.14
C LEU A 26 20.11 13.78 19.13
N GLY A 27 19.75 13.95 17.87
CA GLY A 27 20.64 14.50 16.85
C GLY A 27 21.11 15.92 17.17
N LEU A 28 20.20 16.78 17.62
CA LEU A 28 20.51 18.16 18.04
C LEU A 28 21.42 18.19 19.28
N ILE A 29 21.08 17.42 20.32
CA ILE A 29 21.86 17.33 21.55
C ILE A 29 23.28 16.85 21.25
N PHE A 30 23.42 15.78 20.45
CA PHE A 30 24.71 15.24 20.07
C PHE A 30 25.56 16.26 19.31
N SER A 31 24.97 16.99 18.38
CA SER A 31 25.67 18.02 17.60
C SER A 31 26.14 19.19 18.46
N ILE A 32 25.32 19.60 19.44
CA ILE A 32 25.70 20.65 20.40
C ILE A 32 26.86 20.16 21.32
N MET A 33 26.75 18.91 21.81
CA MET A 33 27.79 18.34 22.69
C MET A 33 29.13 18.14 21.98
N THR A 34 29.13 17.87 20.69
CA THR A 34 30.36 17.71 19.87
C THR A 34 30.86 19.02 19.32
N GLY A 35 30.22 20.15 19.59
CA GLY A 35 30.62 21.47 19.07
C GLY A 35 30.44 21.65 17.57
N GLN A 36 29.67 20.74 16.91
CA GLN A 36 29.46 20.69 15.48
C GLN A 36 28.15 21.35 15.04
N GLY A 37 27.76 22.45 15.66
CA GLY A 37 26.51 23.16 15.37
C GLY A 37 26.38 23.60 13.91
N GLU A 38 27.50 23.87 13.25
CA GLU A 38 27.52 24.22 11.82
C GLU A 38 27.05 23.08 10.93
N LEU A 39 27.28 21.82 11.32
CA LEU A 39 26.77 20.63 10.62
C LEU A 39 25.23 20.54 10.64
N ILE A 40 24.58 21.07 11.67
CA ILE A 40 23.11 21.09 11.72
C ILE A 40 22.58 21.99 10.61
N THR A 41 23.10 23.21 10.51
CA THR A 41 22.62 24.20 9.54
C THR A 41 22.89 23.72 8.11
N THR A 42 24.13 23.27 7.84
CA THR A 42 24.52 22.74 6.54
C THR A 42 23.69 21.49 6.18
N GLY A 43 23.58 20.53 7.09
CA GLY A 43 22.83 19.30 6.87
C GLY A 43 21.34 19.55 6.64
N LEU A 44 20.72 20.49 7.36
CA LEU A 44 19.31 20.87 7.14
C LEU A 44 19.13 21.52 5.77
N THR A 45 20.04 22.41 5.38
CA THR A 45 19.96 23.12 4.09
C THR A 45 20.15 22.13 2.92
N GLU A 46 21.21 21.34 2.96
CA GLU A 46 21.51 20.34 1.92
C GLU A 46 20.41 19.27 1.80
N SER A 47 19.93 18.78 2.95
CA SER A 47 18.84 17.78 2.98
C SER A 47 17.54 18.34 2.43
N SER A 48 17.22 19.60 2.75
CA SER A 48 16.02 20.28 2.25
C SER A 48 16.09 20.51 0.74
N GLU A 49 17.23 20.99 0.26
CA GLU A 49 17.48 21.19 -1.18
C GLU A 49 17.44 19.84 -1.93
N GLY A 50 18.08 18.82 -1.39
CA GLY A 50 18.08 17.48 -1.93
C GLY A 50 16.66 16.88 -2.00
N ALA A 51 15.86 17.06 -0.96
CA ALA A 51 14.47 16.62 -0.93
C ALA A 51 13.62 17.28 -2.01
N VAL A 52 13.74 18.59 -2.20
CA VAL A 52 13.02 19.33 -3.25
C VAL A 52 13.43 18.84 -4.64
N LYS A 53 14.74 18.72 -4.91
CA LYS A 53 15.23 18.19 -6.19
C LYS A 53 14.72 16.78 -6.47
N PHE A 54 14.72 15.93 -5.44
CA PHE A 54 14.22 14.55 -5.53
C PHE A 54 12.73 14.52 -5.86
N ILE A 55 11.89 15.33 -5.18
CA ILE A 55 10.45 15.42 -5.44
C ILE A 55 10.20 15.86 -6.88
N ILE A 56 10.88 16.89 -7.37
CA ILE A 56 10.73 17.39 -8.74
C ILE A 56 11.07 16.30 -9.76
N SER A 57 12.16 15.56 -9.55
CA SER A 57 12.55 14.46 -10.45
C SER A 57 11.54 13.31 -10.44
N LEU A 58 10.95 13.01 -9.28
CA LEU A 58 9.91 12.00 -9.16
C LEU A 58 8.63 12.37 -9.89
N VAL A 59 8.20 13.64 -9.83
CA VAL A 59 6.96 14.09 -10.47
C VAL A 59 6.94 13.74 -11.96
N GLY A 60 8.02 14.02 -12.68
CA GLY A 60 8.12 13.74 -14.12
C GLY A 60 7.94 12.24 -14.43
N ILE A 61 8.67 11.38 -13.72
CA ILE A 61 8.63 9.93 -13.92
C ILE A 61 7.26 9.36 -13.50
N MET A 62 6.69 9.84 -12.40
CA MET A 62 5.37 9.40 -11.96
C MET A 62 4.27 9.84 -12.92
N CYS A 63 4.33 11.07 -13.46
CA CYS A 63 3.39 11.51 -14.50
C CYS A 63 3.46 10.63 -15.74
N PHE A 64 4.66 10.26 -16.20
CA PHE A 64 4.84 9.33 -17.31
C PHE A 64 4.17 7.98 -17.01
N TRP A 65 4.45 7.37 -15.84
CA TRP A 65 3.83 6.09 -15.47
C TRP A 65 2.32 6.19 -15.31
N CYS A 66 1.80 7.28 -14.74
CA CYS A 66 0.35 7.50 -14.66
C CYS A 66 -0.29 7.53 -16.06
N GLY A 67 0.37 8.17 -17.03
CA GLY A 67 -0.07 8.16 -18.43
C GLY A 67 -0.09 6.77 -19.04
N VAL A 68 1.00 6.00 -18.88
CA VAL A 68 1.10 4.61 -19.37
C VAL A 68 0.01 3.72 -18.74
N MET A 69 -0.19 3.84 -17.41
CA MET A 69 -1.23 3.08 -16.71
C MET A 69 -2.63 3.47 -17.18
N LYS A 70 -2.88 4.76 -17.46
CA LYS A 70 -4.17 5.22 -17.99
C LYS A 70 -4.46 4.65 -19.38
N ILE A 71 -3.44 4.52 -20.22
CA ILE A 71 -3.56 3.84 -21.53
C ILE A 71 -3.90 2.37 -21.33
N ALA A 72 -3.23 1.67 -20.40
CA ALA A 72 -3.49 0.28 -20.08
C ALA A 72 -4.93 0.07 -19.57
N GLU A 73 -5.43 0.98 -18.75
CA GLU A 73 -6.83 0.99 -18.28
C GLU A 73 -7.81 1.16 -19.45
N ASN A 74 -7.61 2.18 -20.28
CA ASN A 74 -8.47 2.49 -21.40
C ASN A 74 -8.44 1.40 -22.51
N SER A 75 -7.34 0.67 -22.64
CA SER A 75 -7.21 -0.47 -23.57
C SER A 75 -8.00 -1.72 -23.13
N GLY A 76 -8.60 -1.69 -21.94
CA GLY A 76 -9.32 -2.80 -21.33
C GLY A 76 -8.42 -3.91 -20.78
N LEU A 77 -7.11 -3.67 -20.66
CA LEU A 77 -6.17 -4.64 -20.06
C LEU A 77 -6.54 -4.96 -18.61
N THR A 78 -6.86 -3.95 -17.82
CA THR A 78 -7.31 -4.10 -16.44
C THR A 78 -8.57 -4.96 -16.34
N SER A 79 -9.53 -4.79 -17.25
CA SER A 79 -10.75 -5.60 -17.30
C SER A 79 -10.47 -7.06 -17.66
N LYS A 80 -9.50 -7.33 -18.53
CA LYS A 80 -9.09 -8.70 -18.87
C LYS A 80 -8.44 -9.40 -17.65
N VAL A 81 -7.55 -8.69 -16.94
CA VAL A 81 -6.92 -9.21 -15.72
C VAL A 81 -7.96 -9.43 -14.63
N ALA A 82 -8.91 -8.51 -14.45
CA ALA A 82 -10.00 -8.66 -13.50
C ALA A 82 -10.83 -9.93 -13.78
N LYS A 83 -11.17 -10.19 -15.05
CA LYS A 83 -11.88 -11.43 -15.45
C LYS A 83 -11.09 -12.70 -15.16
N LEU A 84 -9.78 -12.66 -15.31
CA LEU A 84 -8.89 -13.79 -15.00
C LEU A 84 -8.78 -14.04 -13.50
N LEU A 85 -8.74 -12.98 -12.70
CA LEU A 85 -8.65 -13.07 -11.24
C LEU A 85 -9.95 -13.50 -10.57
N ASN A 86 -11.09 -13.12 -11.13
CA ASN A 86 -12.41 -13.36 -10.53
C ASN A 86 -12.65 -14.83 -10.10
N PRO A 87 -12.41 -15.86 -10.93
CA PRO A 87 -12.64 -17.25 -10.52
C PRO A 87 -11.70 -17.70 -9.38
N ILE A 88 -10.49 -17.16 -9.31
CA ILE A 88 -9.53 -17.46 -8.25
C ILE A 88 -10.01 -16.81 -6.95
N LEU A 89 -10.36 -15.53 -7.02
CA LEU A 89 -10.81 -14.76 -5.87
C LEU A 89 -12.13 -15.29 -5.30
N LYS A 90 -13.08 -15.74 -6.13
CA LYS A 90 -14.32 -16.40 -5.67
C LYS A 90 -14.05 -17.66 -4.84
N LYS A 91 -12.96 -18.38 -5.08
CA LYS A 91 -12.56 -19.53 -4.25
C LYS A 91 -11.93 -19.13 -2.92
N ILE A 92 -11.29 -17.97 -2.89
CA ILE A 92 -10.57 -17.46 -1.72
C ILE A 92 -11.54 -16.73 -0.78
N PHE A 93 -12.44 -15.88 -1.33
CA PHE A 93 -13.45 -15.10 -0.62
C PHE A 93 -14.78 -15.88 -0.60
N LYS A 94 -14.93 -16.79 0.35
CA LYS A 94 -16.08 -17.72 0.38
C LYS A 94 -17.39 -17.02 0.76
N GLU A 95 -17.36 -16.11 1.72
CA GLU A 95 -18.54 -15.40 2.22
C GLU A 95 -19.05 -14.40 1.18
N SER A 96 -18.13 -13.70 0.52
CA SER A 96 -18.42 -12.67 -0.47
C SER A 96 -18.69 -13.21 -1.87
N SER A 97 -18.43 -14.51 -2.12
CA SER A 97 -18.57 -15.13 -3.45
C SER A 97 -20.00 -15.05 -4.01
N HIS A 98 -20.99 -14.87 -3.14
CA HIS A 98 -22.41 -14.77 -3.49
C HIS A 98 -22.89 -13.34 -3.78
N SER A 99 -22.06 -12.32 -3.52
CA SER A 99 -22.36 -10.92 -3.83
C SER A 99 -21.50 -10.46 -5.00
N ASP A 100 -22.14 -10.23 -6.15
CA ASP A 100 -21.42 -9.74 -7.33
C ASP A 100 -20.89 -8.32 -7.14
N GLU A 101 -21.56 -7.49 -6.32
CA GLU A 101 -21.13 -6.14 -5.98
C GLU A 101 -19.83 -6.16 -5.15
N ALA A 102 -19.79 -6.97 -4.08
CA ALA A 102 -18.64 -7.11 -3.23
C ALA A 102 -17.46 -7.70 -4.00
N MET A 103 -17.68 -8.80 -4.74
CA MET A 103 -16.64 -9.41 -5.57
C MET A 103 -16.14 -8.49 -6.66
N GLY A 104 -17.03 -7.74 -7.33
CA GLY A 104 -16.66 -6.77 -8.34
C GLY A 104 -15.75 -5.67 -7.77
N ALA A 105 -16.08 -5.13 -6.60
CA ALA A 105 -15.28 -4.11 -5.94
C ALA A 105 -13.90 -4.65 -5.49
N ILE A 106 -13.84 -5.86 -4.91
CA ILE A 106 -12.59 -6.54 -4.55
C ILE A 106 -11.70 -6.74 -5.77
N VAL A 107 -12.23 -7.32 -6.83
CA VAL A 107 -11.47 -7.60 -8.06
C VAL A 107 -10.92 -6.31 -8.67
N MET A 108 -11.71 -5.26 -8.74
CA MET A 108 -11.29 -3.97 -9.26
C MET A 108 -10.19 -3.33 -8.42
N ASN A 109 -10.31 -3.36 -7.10
CA ASN A 109 -9.28 -2.84 -6.20
C ASN A 109 -7.96 -3.61 -6.35
N LEU A 110 -7.99 -4.94 -6.30
CA LEU A 110 -6.78 -5.76 -6.43
C LEU A 110 -6.14 -5.60 -7.80
N THR A 111 -6.94 -5.50 -8.86
CA THR A 111 -6.43 -5.24 -10.22
C THR A 111 -5.75 -3.86 -10.30
N ALA A 112 -6.35 -2.82 -9.73
CA ALA A 112 -5.75 -1.49 -9.69
C ALA A 112 -4.40 -1.51 -8.95
N ASN A 113 -4.32 -2.20 -7.82
CA ASN A 113 -3.08 -2.38 -7.06
C ASN A 113 -2.01 -3.13 -7.86
N MET A 114 -2.39 -4.20 -8.58
CA MET A 114 -1.45 -4.96 -9.42
C MET A 114 -0.81 -4.12 -10.51
N PHE A 115 -1.54 -3.15 -11.05
CA PHE A 115 -1.02 -2.20 -12.03
C PHE A 115 -0.37 -0.94 -11.43
N GLY A 116 -0.30 -0.83 -10.11
CA GLY A 116 0.28 0.34 -9.46
C GLY A 116 -0.57 1.62 -9.59
N LEU A 117 -1.88 1.47 -9.82
CA LEU A 117 -2.85 2.58 -9.91
C LEU A 117 -3.25 3.04 -8.50
N SER A 118 -2.30 3.50 -7.69
CA SER A 118 -2.53 3.84 -6.28
C SER A 118 -3.65 4.86 -6.07
N ASN A 119 -3.77 5.85 -6.96
CA ASN A 119 -4.83 6.85 -6.89
C ASN A 119 -6.25 6.27 -7.10
N ALA A 120 -6.37 5.22 -7.93
CA ALA A 120 -7.62 4.53 -8.17
C ALA A 120 -7.86 3.40 -7.14
N ALA A 121 -6.81 2.80 -6.62
CA ALA A 121 -6.90 1.68 -5.69
C ALA A 121 -7.54 2.07 -4.35
N THR A 122 -7.22 3.24 -3.79
CA THR A 122 -7.75 3.70 -2.50
C THR A 122 -9.28 3.82 -2.50
N PRO A 123 -9.93 4.58 -3.41
CA PRO A 123 -11.39 4.66 -3.43
C PRO A 123 -12.06 3.31 -3.76
N LEU A 124 -11.44 2.47 -4.59
CA LEU A 124 -11.91 1.12 -4.87
C LEU A 124 -11.81 0.21 -3.63
N GLY A 125 -10.76 0.35 -2.83
CA GLY A 125 -10.59 -0.37 -1.57
C GLY A 125 -11.64 0.02 -0.53
N ILE A 126 -11.92 1.31 -0.39
CA ILE A 126 -12.98 1.81 0.50
C ILE A 126 -14.34 1.27 0.04
N LYS A 127 -14.61 1.28 -1.27
CA LYS A 127 -15.84 0.70 -1.83
C LYS A 127 -15.91 -0.79 -1.55
N ALA A 128 -14.85 -1.55 -1.77
CA ALA A 128 -14.82 -2.98 -1.50
C ALA A 128 -15.12 -3.29 -0.03
N MET A 129 -14.48 -2.55 0.90
CA MET A 129 -14.73 -2.70 2.33
C MET A 129 -16.16 -2.34 2.70
N SER A 130 -16.73 -1.29 2.09
CA SER A 130 -18.14 -0.91 2.30
C SER A 130 -19.10 -2.01 1.82
N GLU A 131 -18.86 -2.60 0.65
CA GLU A 131 -19.70 -3.72 0.15
C GLU A 131 -19.54 -4.98 1.00
N LEU A 132 -18.32 -5.28 1.46
CA LEU A 132 -18.07 -6.37 2.41
C LEU A 132 -18.81 -6.16 3.73
N ASN A 133 -18.85 -4.92 4.23
CA ASN A 133 -19.56 -4.61 5.47
C ASN A 133 -21.09 -4.77 5.35
N LYS A 134 -21.67 -4.52 4.18
CA LYS A 134 -23.12 -4.74 3.96
C LYS A 134 -23.54 -6.20 4.10
N ILE A 135 -22.67 -7.13 3.72
CA ILE A 135 -22.90 -8.58 3.79
C ILE A 135 -22.34 -9.21 5.07
N ASN A 136 -21.68 -8.42 5.90
CA ASN A 136 -21.09 -8.86 7.17
C ASN A 136 -22.20 -9.33 8.13
N LYS A 137 -22.12 -10.59 8.55
CA LYS A 137 -23.04 -11.21 9.49
C LYS A 137 -22.58 -11.16 10.95
N GLU A 138 -21.34 -10.74 11.16
CA GLU A 138 -20.77 -10.62 12.50
C GLU A 138 -21.48 -9.51 13.29
N LYS A 139 -21.80 -9.83 14.54
CA LYS A 139 -22.43 -8.88 15.47
C LYS A 139 -21.34 -8.04 16.14
N ASP A 140 -21.73 -6.92 16.70
CA ASP A 140 -20.88 -6.03 17.52
C ASP A 140 -19.75 -5.31 16.79
N GLY A 141 -19.91 -5.06 15.47
CA GLY A 141 -18.93 -4.31 14.69
C GLY A 141 -17.63 -5.08 14.40
N ARG A 142 -17.62 -6.39 14.57
CA ARG A 142 -16.46 -7.22 14.20
C ARG A 142 -16.34 -7.33 12.69
N ALA A 143 -15.09 -7.35 12.21
CA ALA A 143 -14.79 -7.61 10.82
C ALA A 143 -15.04 -9.07 10.48
N SER A 144 -15.68 -9.35 9.32
CA SER A 144 -15.83 -10.71 8.82
C SER A 144 -14.47 -11.28 8.37
N ASN A 145 -14.41 -12.61 8.22
CA ASN A 145 -13.23 -13.30 7.72
C ASN A 145 -12.77 -12.77 6.36
N ASP A 146 -13.72 -12.46 5.47
CA ASP A 146 -13.42 -11.93 4.15
C ASP A 146 -12.92 -10.47 4.21
N MET A 147 -13.39 -9.66 5.17
CA MET A 147 -12.86 -8.31 5.41
C MET A 147 -11.40 -8.37 5.89
N ALA A 148 -11.09 -9.24 6.85
CA ALA A 148 -9.73 -9.45 7.33
C ALA A 148 -8.81 -9.95 6.20
N LEU A 149 -9.27 -10.91 5.41
CA LEU A 149 -8.53 -11.45 4.27
C LEU A 149 -8.27 -10.40 3.19
N PHE A 150 -9.26 -9.54 2.92
CA PHE A 150 -9.11 -8.43 1.97
C PHE A 150 -8.02 -7.45 2.41
N LEU A 151 -7.94 -7.12 3.70
CA LEU A 151 -6.87 -6.28 4.24
C LEU A 151 -5.50 -6.95 4.11
N VAL A 152 -5.40 -8.24 4.40
CA VAL A 152 -4.14 -9.00 4.27
C VAL A 152 -3.64 -9.02 2.83
N ILE A 153 -4.51 -9.27 1.86
CA ILE A 153 -4.15 -9.28 0.44
C ILE A 153 -3.74 -7.87 -0.04
N ASN A 154 -4.44 -6.83 0.40
CA ASN A 154 -4.06 -5.45 0.09
C ASN A 154 -2.71 -5.05 0.72
N ALA A 155 -2.43 -5.48 1.95
CA ALA A 155 -1.15 -5.24 2.61
C ALA A 155 0.01 -5.95 1.89
N ALA A 156 -0.21 -7.18 1.42
CA ALA A 156 0.77 -7.93 0.61
C ALA A 156 0.99 -7.32 -0.78
N CYS A 157 -0.04 -6.67 -1.33
CA CYS A 157 -0.06 -5.86 -2.55
C CYS A 157 0.76 -6.46 -3.72
N ILE A 158 0.23 -7.51 -4.37
CA ILE A 158 0.89 -8.07 -5.57
C ILE A 158 1.03 -6.97 -6.63
N GLN A 159 2.26 -6.65 -7.00
CA GLN A 159 2.58 -5.63 -7.99
C GLN A 159 3.18 -6.27 -9.25
N LEU A 160 2.51 -6.14 -10.37
CA LEU A 160 3.05 -6.53 -11.69
C LEU A 160 4.03 -5.48 -12.20
N ILE A 161 3.71 -4.21 -11.94
CA ILE A 161 4.56 -3.08 -12.33
C ILE A 161 4.76 -2.20 -11.09
N PRO A 162 5.91 -2.32 -10.38
CA PRO A 162 6.21 -1.50 -9.21
C PRO A 162 6.66 -0.09 -9.64
N SER A 163 5.75 0.67 -10.27
CA SER A 163 6.03 1.96 -10.88
C SER A 163 6.67 2.97 -9.94
N THR A 164 6.22 3.02 -8.69
CA THR A 164 6.81 3.89 -7.66
C THR A 164 8.26 3.54 -7.36
N VAL A 165 8.56 2.24 -7.19
CA VAL A 165 9.94 1.79 -6.91
C VAL A 165 10.85 2.03 -8.11
N ILE A 166 10.37 1.78 -9.33
CA ILE A 166 11.11 2.07 -10.57
C ILE A 166 11.40 3.56 -10.65
N SER A 167 10.42 4.42 -10.34
CA SER A 167 10.58 5.88 -10.34
C SER A 167 11.64 6.35 -9.34
N ILE A 168 11.60 5.84 -8.10
CA ILE A 168 12.58 6.16 -7.06
C ILE A 168 13.98 5.72 -7.48
N ARG A 169 14.13 4.50 -8.01
CA ARG A 169 15.41 4.00 -8.48
C ARG A 169 15.97 4.83 -9.64
N ALA A 170 15.13 5.24 -10.58
CA ALA A 170 15.53 6.11 -11.68
C ALA A 170 15.96 7.49 -11.18
N ALA A 171 15.21 8.09 -10.26
CA ALA A 171 15.57 9.38 -9.65
C ALA A 171 16.85 9.32 -8.83
N ALA A 172 17.15 8.15 -8.22
CA ALA A 172 18.39 7.89 -7.49
C ALA A 172 19.60 7.55 -8.42
N GLY A 173 19.44 7.63 -9.74
CA GLY A 173 20.53 7.42 -10.70
C GLY A 173 20.85 5.93 -10.98
N SER A 174 19.94 5.01 -10.74
CA SER A 174 20.14 3.60 -11.07
C SER A 174 20.30 3.42 -12.59
N SER A 175 21.31 2.66 -13.02
CA SER A 175 21.52 2.32 -14.44
C SER A 175 20.41 1.42 -15.01
N GLU A 176 19.80 0.60 -14.16
CA GLU A 176 18.72 -0.33 -14.55
C GLU A 176 17.55 -0.25 -13.56
N PRO A 177 16.73 0.81 -13.60
CA PRO A 177 15.61 0.98 -12.65
C PRO A 177 14.59 -0.15 -12.73
N ALA A 178 14.34 -0.70 -13.92
CA ALA A 178 13.34 -1.73 -14.16
C ALA A 178 13.76 -3.14 -13.72
N SER A 179 15.03 -3.38 -13.37
CA SER A 179 15.52 -4.69 -12.92
C SER A 179 14.80 -5.22 -11.66
N ILE A 180 14.16 -4.34 -10.92
CA ILE A 180 13.37 -4.68 -9.71
C ILE A 180 12.04 -5.38 -10.02
N ILE A 181 11.56 -5.39 -11.27
CA ILE A 181 10.23 -5.92 -11.61
C ILE A 181 10.09 -7.39 -11.21
N ILE A 182 11.02 -8.23 -11.66
CA ILE A 182 10.96 -9.68 -11.39
C ILE A 182 11.10 -9.99 -9.89
N PRO A 183 12.09 -9.45 -9.16
CA PRO A 183 12.18 -9.60 -7.72
C PRO A 183 10.93 -9.12 -6.98
N ALA A 184 10.35 -7.98 -7.38
CA ALA A 184 9.15 -7.45 -6.75
C ALA A 184 7.93 -8.37 -6.96
N ILE A 185 7.74 -8.92 -8.15
CA ILE A 185 6.65 -9.88 -8.42
C ILE A 185 6.82 -11.11 -7.53
N ILE A 186 8.01 -11.71 -7.47
CA ILE A 186 8.28 -12.92 -6.67
C ILE A 186 8.04 -12.63 -5.18
N CYS A 187 8.57 -11.52 -4.67
CA CYS A 187 8.46 -11.15 -3.27
C CYS A 187 7.00 -10.89 -2.87
N THR A 188 6.27 -10.05 -3.64
CA THR A 188 4.90 -9.69 -3.33
C THR A 188 3.94 -10.87 -3.51
N PHE A 189 4.18 -11.72 -4.50
CA PHE A 189 3.41 -12.95 -4.69
C PHE A 189 3.61 -13.91 -3.51
N THR A 190 4.87 -14.12 -3.08
CA THR A 190 5.19 -14.97 -1.92
C THR A 190 4.54 -14.41 -0.66
N ALA A 191 4.65 -13.09 -0.42
CA ALA A 191 4.02 -12.43 0.72
C ALA A 191 2.50 -12.63 0.71
N CYS A 192 1.86 -12.51 -0.45
CA CYS A 192 0.43 -12.72 -0.59
C CYS A 192 0.04 -14.18 -0.29
N CYS A 193 0.77 -15.16 -0.82
CA CYS A 193 0.52 -16.57 -0.55
C CYS A 193 0.63 -16.90 0.94
N VAL A 194 1.72 -16.45 1.58
CA VAL A 194 1.92 -16.64 3.02
C VAL A 194 0.82 -15.94 3.81
N GLY A 195 0.49 -14.70 3.47
CA GLY A 195 -0.58 -13.93 4.12
C GLY A 195 -1.94 -14.65 4.03
N ILE A 196 -2.32 -15.15 2.86
CA ILE A 196 -3.57 -15.90 2.68
C ILE A 196 -3.56 -17.18 3.54
N ILE A 197 -2.46 -17.94 3.52
CA ILE A 197 -2.33 -19.19 4.30
C ILE A 197 -2.46 -18.88 5.79
N CYS A 198 -1.70 -17.92 6.29
CA CYS A 198 -1.74 -17.50 7.70
C CYS A 198 -3.14 -17.01 8.08
N CYS A 199 -3.76 -16.16 7.27
CA CYS A 199 -5.11 -15.68 7.52
C CYS A 199 -6.11 -16.84 7.59
N LYS A 200 -6.07 -17.77 6.63
CA LYS A 200 -6.97 -18.95 6.64
C LYS A 200 -6.74 -19.91 7.80
N ILE A 201 -5.52 -20.01 8.32
CA ILE A 201 -5.22 -20.79 9.52
C ILE A 201 -5.79 -20.09 10.75
N LEU A 202 -5.52 -18.77 10.92
CA LEU A 202 -6.00 -18.02 12.07
C LEU A 202 -7.52 -17.92 12.13
N GLN A 203 -8.21 -17.82 10.99
CA GLN A 203 -9.68 -17.84 10.90
C GLN A 203 -10.34 -19.08 11.56
N ARG A 204 -9.58 -20.14 11.85
CA ARG A 204 -10.09 -21.33 12.58
C ARG A 204 -10.07 -21.17 14.09
N TYR A 205 -9.33 -20.19 14.60
CA TYR A 205 -9.11 -19.99 16.04
C TYR A 205 -9.88 -18.78 16.57
N PHE A 206 -10.29 -17.88 15.72
CA PHE A 206 -11.03 -16.66 16.02
C PHE A 206 -12.36 -16.60 15.27
#